data_b4c889cbd9247067105a3934e2f20dc3
#
_entry.id   b4c889cbd9247067105a3934e2f20dc3
#
_cell.length_a   1.000
_cell.length_b   1.000
_cell.length_c   1.000
_cell.angle_alpha   90.00
_cell.angle_beta   90.00
_cell.angle_gamma   90.00
#
_symmetry.space_group_name_H-M   'P 1'
#
loop_
_entity.id
_entity.type
_entity.pdbx_description
1 polymer ?
#
loop_
_entity_poly.entity_id
_entity_poly.type
_entity_poly.pdbx_seq_one_letter_code
_entity_poly.pdbx_strand_id
1 'polypeptide(L)'
;GKHMANEEQFHLIKQGVEKWNQWREDNADIKPDLSECDLRQANLQKVNLSYANLNKSKLQFSNMAGANLKETTLKKAKLQEANLQSANLQKANLSGADMFEVNLQYADLENANLEGAQFSEDVLFNQTNLKGANLSGTTGLSSSQLDLAITDKHTSLPDYLEEEVDDDFLMQM
;
A
#
# COMPACT_ATOMS: atom_id res chain seq x y z
N GLY A 1 -9.04 -4.87 25.27
CA GLY A 1 -7.76 -5.52 25.43
C GLY A 1 -6.84 -5.28 24.24
N LYS A 2 -5.61 -5.56 24.41
CA LYS A 2 -4.66 -5.44 23.30
C LYS A 2 -4.99 -6.49 22.25
N HIS A 3 -5.19 -6.03 21.01
CA HIS A 3 -5.23 -6.94 19.89
C HIS A 3 -3.82 -7.47 19.65
N MET A 4 -3.69 -8.78 19.57
CA MET A 4 -2.40 -9.42 19.29
C MET A 4 -2.48 -10.18 17.98
N ALA A 5 -1.45 -10.03 17.17
CA ALA A 5 -1.30 -10.82 15.96
C ALA A 5 -1.18 -12.30 16.32
N ASN A 6 -1.36 -13.15 15.32
CA ASN A 6 -1.14 -14.59 15.46
C ASN A 6 0.36 -14.86 15.56
N GLU A 7 0.83 -15.32 16.70
CA GLU A 7 2.25 -15.55 16.96
C GLU A 7 2.84 -16.63 16.05
N GLU A 8 2.10 -17.69 15.80
CA GLU A 8 2.57 -18.77 14.91
C GLU A 8 2.78 -18.25 13.49
N GLN A 9 1.84 -17.44 13.00
CA GLN A 9 1.96 -16.83 11.67
C GLN A 9 3.14 -15.86 11.63
N PHE A 10 3.33 -15.08 12.67
CA PHE A 10 4.45 -14.14 12.74
C PHE A 10 5.79 -14.88 12.71
N HIS A 11 5.92 -15.96 13.48
CA HIS A 11 7.13 -16.80 13.43
C HIS A 11 7.33 -17.41 12.05
N LEU A 12 6.26 -17.84 11.42
CA LEU A 12 6.31 -18.47 10.11
C LEU A 12 6.82 -17.52 9.02
N ILE A 13 6.27 -16.30 8.96
CA ILE A 13 6.69 -15.35 7.92
C ILE A 13 8.16 -14.98 8.06
N LYS A 14 8.68 -14.98 9.28
CA LYS A 14 10.10 -14.71 9.54
C LYS A 14 11.02 -15.81 9.04
N GLN A 15 10.49 -17.00 8.78
CA GLN A 15 11.27 -18.10 8.23
C GLN A 15 11.49 -18.01 6.73
N GLY A 16 10.87 -17.04 6.07
CA GLY A 16 11.06 -16.77 4.66
C GLY A 16 9.79 -16.93 3.84
N VAL A 17 9.81 -16.31 2.66
CA VAL A 17 8.66 -16.24 1.77
C VAL A 17 8.25 -17.61 1.24
N GLU A 18 9.20 -18.49 0.95
CA GLU A 18 8.88 -19.81 0.41
C GLU A 18 8.02 -20.62 1.37
N LYS A 19 8.42 -20.67 2.63
CA LYS A 19 7.66 -21.40 3.68
C LYS A 19 6.31 -20.74 3.91
N TRP A 20 6.28 -19.42 3.96
CA TRP A 20 5.05 -18.68 4.13
C TRP A 20 4.07 -18.95 2.98
N ASN A 21 4.53 -18.83 1.74
CA ASN A 21 3.67 -19.02 0.57
C ASN A 21 3.15 -20.45 0.49
N GLN A 22 3.97 -21.44 0.86
CA GLN A 22 3.51 -22.82 0.92
C GLN A 22 2.40 -22.99 1.96
N TRP A 23 2.55 -22.38 3.13
CA TRP A 23 1.53 -22.39 4.16
C TRP A 23 0.24 -21.74 3.67
N ARG A 24 0.35 -20.65 2.89
CA ARG A 24 -0.83 -19.98 2.32
C ARG A 24 -1.58 -20.92 1.36
N GLU A 25 -0.88 -21.66 0.53
CA GLU A 25 -1.50 -22.64 -0.36
C GLU A 25 -2.21 -23.75 0.43
N ASP A 26 -1.59 -24.23 1.48
CA ASP A 26 -2.13 -25.32 2.29
C ASP A 26 -3.27 -24.85 3.21
N ASN A 27 -3.42 -23.56 3.43
CA ASN A 27 -4.38 -22.97 4.36
C ASN A 27 -5.12 -21.79 3.69
N ALA A 28 -5.66 -22.02 2.50
CA ALA A 28 -6.24 -20.97 1.66
C ALA A 28 -7.42 -20.23 2.33
N ASP A 29 -8.12 -20.88 3.25
CA ASP A 29 -9.28 -20.30 3.92
C ASP A 29 -8.93 -19.39 5.10
N ILE A 30 -7.66 -19.41 5.53
CA ILE A 30 -7.23 -18.64 6.68
C ILE A 30 -6.81 -17.24 6.22
N LYS A 31 -7.37 -16.21 6.87
CA LYS A 31 -6.93 -14.83 6.69
C LYS A 31 -5.84 -14.55 7.72
N PRO A 32 -4.58 -14.35 7.31
CA PRO A 32 -3.52 -14.13 8.28
C PRO A 32 -3.74 -12.86 9.10
N ASP A 33 -3.35 -12.92 10.38
CA ASP A 33 -3.33 -11.77 11.26
C ASP A 33 -1.89 -11.47 11.67
N LEU A 34 -1.32 -10.46 11.03
CA LEU A 34 0.03 -9.95 11.29
C LEU A 34 -0.03 -8.49 11.76
N SER A 35 -1.18 -8.09 12.32
CA SER A 35 -1.36 -6.73 12.82
C SER A 35 -0.31 -6.40 13.87
N GLU A 36 0.18 -5.16 13.81
CA GLU A 36 1.19 -4.60 14.73
C GLU A 36 2.53 -5.33 14.75
N CYS A 37 2.74 -6.31 13.85
CA CYS A 37 3.99 -7.06 13.76
C CYS A 37 5.15 -6.19 13.30
N ASP A 38 6.32 -6.48 13.83
CA ASP A 38 7.57 -5.84 13.41
C ASP A 38 8.18 -6.64 12.25
N LEU A 39 8.00 -6.12 11.04
CA LEU A 39 8.53 -6.68 9.81
C LEU A 39 9.48 -5.69 9.12
N ARG A 40 10.10 -4.81 9.90
CA ARG A 40 11.06 -3.84 9.37
C ARG A 40 12.21 -4.57 8.69
N GLN A 41 12.64 -4.06 7.52
CA GLN A 41 13.73 -4.59 6.73
C GLN A 41 13.52 -6.03 6.26
N ALA A 42 12.31 -6.57 6.40
CA ALA A 42 12.04 -7.95 5.99
C ALA A 42 12.12 -8.11 4.47
N ASN A 43 12.64 -9.25 4.04
CA ASN A 43 12.62 -9.62 2.63
C ASN A 43 11.33 -10.37 2.34
N LEU A 44 10.38 -9.65 1.76
CA LEU A 44 9.04 -10.14 1.48
C LEU A 44 8.72 -10.10 -0.02
N GLN A 45 9.74 -10.20 -0.87
CA GLN A 45 9.54 -10.24 -2.32
C GLN A 45 8.63 -11.40 -2.70
N LYS A 46 7.60 -11.09 -3.49
CA LYS A 46 6.62 -12.07 -3.99
C LYS A 46 5.86 -12.81 -2.89
N VAL A 47 5.82 -12.25 -1.68
CA VAL A 47 5.06 -12.85 -0.59
C VAL A 47 3.57 -12.79 -0.89
N ASN A 48 2.84 -13.85 -0.53
CA ASN A 48 1.40 -13.88 -0.62
C ASN A 48 0.80 -13.44 0.72
N LEU A 49 0.41 -12.17 0.81
CA LEU A 49 -0.27 -11.59 1.96
C LEU A 49 -1.69 -11.15 1.61
N SER A 50 -2.27 -11.73 0.54
CA SER A 50 -3.64 -11.40 0.14
C SER A 50 -4.61 -11.65 1.31
N TYR A 51 -5.55 -10.73 1.50
CA TYR A 51 -6.58 -10.77 2.55
C TYR A 51 -6.04 -10.71 3.98
N ALA A 52 -4.74 -10.50 4.18
CA ALA A 52 -4.14 -10.46 5.52
C ALA A 52 -4.51 -9.17 6.26
N ASN A 53 -4.49 -9.25 7.59
CA ASN A 53 -4.55 -8.07 8.45
C ASN A 53 -3.13 -7.64 8.80
N LEU A 54 -2.71 -6.49 8.28
CA LEU A 54 -1.42 -5.85 8.54
C LEU A 54 -1.61 -4.47 9.17
N ASN A 55 -2.77 -4.24 9.80
CA ASN A 55 -3.03 -2.95 10.44
C ASN A 55 -1.95 -2.62 11.45
N LYS A 56 -1.45 -1.37 11.39
CA LYS A 56 -0.43 -0.84 12.29
C LYS A 56 0.88 -1.63 12.31
N SER A 57 1.10 -2.48 11.30
CA SER A 57 2.37 -3.21 11.20
C SER A 57 3.52 -2.25 10.90
N LYS A 58 4.72 -2.65 11.31
CA LYS A 58 5.96 -1.92 11.02
C LYS A 58 6.63 -2.58 9.84
N LEU A 59 6.58 -1.92 8.70
CA LEU A 59 7.11 -2.43 7.43
C LEU A 59 8.16 -1.50 6.83
N GLN A 60 8.75 -0.62 7.65
CA GLN A 60 9.76 0.31 7.18
C GLN A 60 10.94 -0.46 6.56
N PHE A 61 11.42 0.02 5.42
CA PHE A 61 12.56 -0.56 4.71
C PHE A 61 12.35 -2.01 4.27
N SER A 62 11.13 -2.53 4.29
CA SER A 62 10.87 -3.88 3.80
C SER A 62 10.91 -3.92 2.28
N ASN A 63 11.29 -5.08 1.75
CA ASN A 63 11.24 -5.32 0.31
C ASN A 63 10.04 -6.19 0.00
N MET A 64 8.98 -5.58 -0.55
CA MET A 64 7.75 -6.27 -0.94
C MET A 64 7.53 -6.19 -2.46
N ALA A 65 8.63 -6.12 -3.23
CA ALA A 65 8.52 -6.10 -4.68
C ALA A 65 7.77 -7.33 -5.18
N GLY A 66 6.79 -7.12 -6.04
CA GLY A 66 5.99 -8.20 -6.61
C GLY A 66 5.08 -8.92 -5.62
N ALA A 67 4.92 -8.40 -4.40
CA ALA A 67 4.08 -9.04 -3.39
C ALA A 67 2.61 -9.03 -3.79
N ASN A 68 1.88 -10.07 -3.38
CA ASN A 68 0.42 -10.10 -3.50
C ASN A 68 -0.19 -9.58 -2.20
N LEU A 69 -0.68 -8.34 -2.26
CA LEU A 69 -1.32 -7.65 -1.15
C LEU A 69 -2.79 -7.34 -1.46
N LYS A 70 -3.38 -8.12 -2.37
CA LYS A 70 -4.77 -7.92 -2.76
C LYS A 70 -5.69 -8.02 -1.55
N GLU A 71 -6.54 -7.00 -1.39
CA GLU A 71 -7.52 -6.92 -0.31
C GLU A 71 -6.94 -7.07 1.11
N THR A 72 -5.65 -6.75 1.29
CA THR A 72 -5.07 -6.63 2.63
C THR A 72 -5.61 -5.40 3.33
N THR A 73 -5.59 -5.41 4.66
CA THR A 73 -5.75 -4.18 5.42
C THR A 73 -4.41 -3.77 6.00
N LEU A 74 -4.02 -2.52 5.73
CA LEU A 74 -2.77 -1.89 6.13
C LEU A 74 -3.05 -0.54 6.81
N LYS A 75 -4.20 -0.44 7.50
CA LYS A 75 -4.59 0.81 8.15
C LYS A 75 -3.52 1.25 9.14
N LYS A 76 -3.07 2.49 8.98
CA LYS A 76 -2.06 3.09 9.85
C LYS A 76 -0.74 2.30 9.90
N ALA A 77 -0.49 1.48 8.89
CA ALA A 77 0.79 0.77 8.77
C ALA A 77 1.91 1.77 8.51
N LYS A 78 3.10 1.43 8.96
CA LYS A 78 4.31 2.23 8.73
C LYS A 78 5.09 1.62 7.58
N LEU A 79 5.08 2.31 6.44
CA LEU A 79 5.67 1.80 5.20
C LEU A 79 6.84 2.66 4.71
N GLN A 80 7.41 3.52 5.56
CA GLN A 80 8.48 4.42 5.13
C GLN A 80 9.59 3.63 4.43
N GLU A 81 9.95 4.08 3.24
CA GLU A 81 11.01 3.51 2.41
C GLU A 81 10.80 2.03 2.05
N ALA A 82 9.57 1.53 2.14
CA ALA A 82 9.25 0.18 1.67
C ALA A 82 9.29 0.14 0.14
N ASN A 83 9.71 -1.00 -0.39
CA ASN A 83 9.67 -1.26 -1.83
C ASN A 83 8.41 -2.06 -2.16
N LEU A 84 7.46 -1.40 -2.83
CA LEU A 84 6.21 -2.01 -3.31
C LEU A 84 6.16 -2.08 -4.83
N GLN A 85 7.31 -2.02 -5.48
CA GLN A 85 7.38 -2.06 -6.94
C GLN A 85 6.68 -3.31 -7.48
N SER A 86 5.78 -3.12 -8.43
CA SER A 86 5.02 -4.21 -9.07
C SER A 86 4.16 -5.05 -8.11
N ALA A 87 3.88 -4.54 -6.92
CA ALA A 87 3.01 -5.25 -5.97
C ALA A 87 1.54 -5.14 -6.40
N ASN A 88 0.76 -6.17 -6.07
CA ASN A 88 -0.69 -6.13 -6.26
C ASN A 88 -1.35 -5.67 -4.96
N LEU A 89 -1.91 -4.47 -4.98
CA LEU A 89 -2.62 -3.86 -3.84
C LEU A 89 -4.07 -3.56 -4.21
N GLN A 90 -4.63 -4.31 -5.17
CA GLN A 90 -6.02 -4.11 -5.57
C GLN A 90 -6.95 -4.24 -4.35
N LYS A 91 -7.82 -3.25 -4.18
CA LYS A 91 -8.80 -3.19 -3.10
C LYS A 91 -8.18 -3.22 -1.69
N ALA A 92 -6.88 -2.98 -1.56
CA ALA A 92 -6.24 -2.89 -0.25
C ALA A 92 -6.71 -1.65 0.50
N ASN A 93 -6.70 -1.72 1.82
CA ASN A 93 -7.02 -0.59 2.68
C ASN A 93 -5.75 -0.05 3.33
N LEU A 94 -5.29 1.09 2.84
CA LEU A 94 -4.09 1.79 3.31
C LEU A 94 -4.44 3.09 4.03
N SER A 95 -5.67 3.21 4.55
CA SER A 95 -6.09 4.46 5.18
C SER A 95 -5.19 4.83 6.35
N GLY A 96 -4.75 6.08 6.37
CA GLY A 96 -3.86 6.60 7.40
C GLY A 96 -2.45 6.02 7.41
N ALA A 97 -2.06 5.24 6.41
CA ALA A 97 -0.72 4.66 6.34
C ALA A 97 0.34 5.73 6.12
N ASP A 98 1.53 5.50 6.67
CA ASP A 98 2.69 6.36 6.43
C ASP A 98 3.44 5.81 5.21
N MET A 99 3.42 6.58 4.12
CA MET A 99 3.94 6.18 2.82
C MET A 99 5.17 7.00 2.40
N PHE A 100 5.87 7.63 3.34
CA PHE A 100 7.05 8.45 2.99
C PHE A 100 8.09 7.61 2.24
N GLU A 101 8.53 8.13 1.10
CA GLU A 101 9.61 7.55 0.29
C GLU A 101 9.33 6.12 -0.21
N VAL A 102 8.08 5.70 -0.27
CA VAL A 102 7.71 4.38 -0.79
C VAL A 102 7.91 4.33 -2.30
N ASN A 103 8.39 3.19 -2.79
CA ASN A 103 8.43 2.91 -4.22
C ASN A 103 7.16 2.18 -4.63
N LEU A 104 6.30 2.87 -5.39
CA LEU A 104 5.04 2.31 -5.92
C LEU A 104 5.09 2.11 -7.43
N GLN A 105 6.26 2.15 -8.05
CA GLN A 105 6.38 2.00 -9.50
C GLN A 105 5.75 0.69 -9.95
N TYR A 106 4.89 0.76 -10.95
CA TYR A 106 4.19 -0.40 -11.52
C TYR A 106 3.28 -1.16 -10.54
N ALA A 107 3.04 -0.61 -9.36
CA ALA A 107 2.12 -1.24 -8.41
C ALA A 107 0.67 -1.08 -8.88
N ASP A 108 -0.17 -2.05 -8.55
CA ASP A 108 -1.58 -2.01 -8.87
C ASP A 108 -2.38 -1.68 -7.60
N LEU A 109 -2.92 -0.46 -7.56
CA LEU A 109 -3.74 0.06 -6.46
C LEU A 109 -5.18 0.30 -6.92
N GLU A 110 -5.63 -0.44 -7.92
CA GLU A 110 -7.00 -0.27 -8.43
C GLU A 110 -8.01 -0.49 -7.30
N ASN A 111 -8.88 0.49 -7.11
CA ASN A 111 -9.92 0.48 -6.09
C ASN A 111 -9.38 0.41 -4.65
N ALA A 112 -8.12 0.75 -4.42
CA ALA A 112 -7.55 0.79 -3.08
C ALA A 112 -8.06 2.02 -2.31
N ASN A 113 -8.11 1.90 -0.99
CA ASN A 113 -8.45 2.99 -0.10
C ASN A 113 -7.17 3.55 0.53
N LEU A 114 -6.80 4.78 0.13
CA LEU A 114 -5.62 5.49 0.63
C LEU A 114 -6.03 6.73 1.43
N GLU A 115 -7.29 6.79 1.89
CA GLU A 115 -7.80 7.95 2.60
C GLU A 115 -6.90 8.32 3.77
N GLY A 116 -6.46 9.58 3.80
CA GLY A 116 -5.63 10.09 4.90
C GLY A 116 -4.21 9.55 4.92
N ALA A 117 -3.77 8.78 3.93
CA ALA A 117 -2.39 8.32 3.86
C ALA A 117 -1.43 9.52 3.70
N GLN A 118 -0.22 9.37 4.20
CA GLN A 118 0.79 10.43 4.20
C GLN A 118 1.89 10.09 3.20
N PHE A 119 2.05 10.94 2.19
CA PHE A 119 3.06 10.78 1.15
C PHE A 119 4.15 11.84 1.29
N SER A 120 5.23 11.67 0.53
CA SER A 120 6.31 12.65 0.38
C SER A 120 6.60 12.86 -1.10
N GLU A 121 7.35 13.91 -1.43
CA GLU A 121 7.75 14.21 -2.80
C GLU A 121 8.57 13.09 -3.43
N ASP A 122 9.22 12.27 -2.62
CA ASP A 122 10.10 11.19 -3.08
C ASP A 122 9.36 9.88 -3.38
N VAL A 123 8.05 9.82 -3.14
CA VAL A 123 7.28 8.63 -3.51
C VAL A 123 7.23 8.50 -5.02
N LEU A 124 7.55 7.30 -5.52
CA LEU A 124 7.62 7.03 -6.95
C LEU A 124 6.29 6.44 -7.43
N PHE A 125 5.67 7.13 -8.38
CA PHE A 125 4.36 6.75 -8.93
C PHE A 125 4.39 6.34 -10.40
N ASN A 126 5.58 6.08 -10.97
CA ASN A 126 5.70 5.72 -12.38
C ASN A 126 4.82 4.50 -12.70
N GLN A 127 3.84 4.68 -13.57
CA GLN A 127 2.93 3.61 -14.00
C GLN A 127 2.17 2.93 -12.86
N THR A 128 2.00 3.59 -11.73
CA THR A 128 1.17 3.09 -10.64
C THR A 128 -0.29 3.17 -11.07
N ASN A 129 -1.02 2.07 -10.98
CA ASN A 129 -2.45 2.05 -11.31
C ASN A 129 -3.27 2.55 -10.10
N LEU A 130 -3.84 3.74 -10.24
CA LEU A 130 -4.68 4.38 -9.22
C LEU A 130 -6.15 4.49 -9.66
N LYS A 131 -6.57 3.72 -10.65
CA LYS A 131 -7.96 3.75 -11.12
C LYS A 131 -8.91 3.37 -9.99
N GLY A 132 -9.89 4.22 -9.74
CA GLY A 132 -10.87 3.98 -8.67
C GLY A 132 -10.31 4.11 -7.26
N ALA A 133 -9.04 4.48 -7.08
CA ALA A 133 -8.44 4.61 -5.75
C ALA A 133 -8.95 5.87 -5.05
N ASN A 134 -9.07 5.79 -3.72
CA ASN A 134 -9.49 6.93 -2.90
C ASN A 134 -8.26 7.58 -2.27
N LEU A 135 -7.90 8.77 -2.76
CA LEU A 135 -6.78 9.57 -2.24
C LEU A 135 -7.27 10.78 -1.41
N SER A 136 -8.53 10.77 -0.97
CA SER A 136 -9.09 11.86 -0.17
C SER A 136 -8.30 12.04 1.12
N GLY A 137 -8.07 13.29 1.49
CA GLY A 137 -7.40 13.61 2.75
C GLY A 137 -5.94 13.20 2.84
N THR A 138 -5.33 12.74 1.75
CA THR A 138 -3.90 12.45 1.71
C THR A 138 -3.09 13.74 1.80
N THR A 139 -1.85 13.63 2.27
CA THR A 139 -0.91 14.77 2.36
C THR A 139 0.34 14.45 1.57
N GLY A 140 1.02 15.51 1.11
CA GLY A 140 2.35 15.39 0.50
C GLY A 140 2.39 14.99 -0.96
N LEU A 141 1.23 14.87 -1.63
CA LEU A 141 1.18 14.57 -3.06
C LEU A 141 1.32 15.84 -3.90
N SER A 142 1.89 15.68 -5.08
CA SER A 142 1.96 16.73 -6.10
C SER A 142 1.25 16.28 -7.37
N SER A 143 0.82 17.25 -8.18
CA SER A 143 0.23 16.95 -9.50
C SER A 143 1.22 16.24 -10.41
N SER A 144 2.51 16.60 -10.34
CA SER A 144 3.55 15.96 -11.15
C SER A 144 3.70 14.46 -10.83
N GLN A 145 3.55 14.08 -9.56
CA GLN A 145 3.54 12.67 -9.18
C GLN A 145 2.34 11.94 -9.81
N LEU A 146 1.17 12.53 -9.74
CA LEU A 146 -0.05 11.92 -10.29
C LEU A 146 -0.02 11.83 -11.82
N ASP A 147 0.69 12.74 -12.49
CA ASP A 147 0.85 12.70 -13.95
C ASP A 147 1.61 11.44 -14.39
N LEU A 148 2.46 10.87 -13.54
CA LEU A 148 3.19 9.64 -13.83
C LEU A 148 2.36 8.38 -13.55
N ALA A 149 1.29 8.50 -12.81
CA ALA A 149 0.40 7.40 -12.46
C ALA A 149 -0.73 7.25 -13.48
N ILE A 150 -1.46 6.16 -13.37
CA ILE A 150 -2.64 5.89 -14.19
C ILE A 150 -3.87 6.17 -13.31
N THR A 151 -4.62 7.20 -13.66
CA THR A 151 -5.84 7.59 -12.94
C THR A 151 -7.05 7.51 -13.87
N ASP A 152 -8.26 7.55 -13.30
CA ASP A 152 -9.49 7.64 -14.08
C ASP A 152 -10.50 8.57 -13.36
N LYS A 153 -11.71 8.66 -13.90
CA LYS A 153 -12.77 9.51 -13.34
C LYS A 153 -13.22 9.08 -11.94
N HIS A 154 -12.90 7.84 -11.55
CA HIS A 154 -13.24 7.30 -10.23
C HIS A 154 -12.13 7.46 -9.20
N THR A 155 -10.96 7.95 -9.60
CA THR A 155 -9.88 8.28 -8.67
C THR A 155 -10.28 9.54 -7.89
N SER A 156 -10.40 9.42 -6.56
CA SER A 156 -10.70 10.59 -5.71
C SER A 156 -9.39 11.25 -5.29
N LEU A 157 -9.27 12.55 -5.52
CA LEU A 157 -8.07 13.32 -5.20
C LEU A 157 -8.24 14.13 -3.92
N PRO A 158 -7.16 14.50 -3.21
CA PRO A 158 -7.27 15.43 -2.11
C PRO A 158 -7.63 16.83 -2.62
N ASP A 159 -8.32 17.63 -1.78
CA ASP A 159 -8.88 18.91 -2.18
C ASP A 159 -7.86 19.87 -2.80
N TYR A 160 -6.65 19.92 -2.26
CA TYR A 160 -5.62 20.85 -2.76
C TYR A 160 -5.18 20.53 -4.19
N LEU A 161 -5.27 19.27 -4.61
CA LEU A 161 -4.94 18.87 -5.99
C LEU A 161 -6.12 19.09 -6.94
N GLU A 162 -7.34 18.96 -6.46
CA GLU A 162 -8.53 19.27 -7.24
C GLU A 162 -8.55 20.77 -7.59
N GLU A 163 -8.19 21.65 -6.63
CA GLU A 163 -8.06 23.08 -6.85
C GLU A 163 -7.01 23.41 -7.92
N GLU A 164 -5.83 22.74 -7.88
CA GLU A 164 -4.78 22.92 -8.90
C GLU A 164 -5.27 22.55 -10.30
N VAL A 165 -5.99 21.44 -10.42
CA VAL A 165 -6.53 20.98 -11.71
C VAL A 165 -7.56 21.98 -12.25
N ASP A 166 -8.45 22.50 -11.39
CA ASP A 166 -9.45 23.49 -11.77
C ASP A 166 -8.80 24.81 -12.22
N ASP A 167 -7.77 25.26 -11.51
CA ASP A 167 -7.02 26.46 -11.87
C ASP A 167 -6.34 26.30 -13.25
N ASP A 168 -5.70 25.16 -13.48
CA ASP A 168 -5.09 24.88 -14.78
C ASP A 168 -6.12 24.87 -15.91
N PHE A 169 -7.28 24.29 -15.68
CA PHE A 169 -8.36 24.25 -16.65
C PHE A 169 -8.85 25.68 -16.96
N LEU A 170 -9.03 26.51 -15.95
CA LEU A 170 -9.47 27.90 -16.12
C LEU A 170 -8.45 28.73 -16.90
N MET A 171 -7.15 28.46 -16.70
CA MET A 171 -6.10 29.18 -17.43
C MET A 171 -6.01 28.81 -18.90
N GLN A 172 -6.52 27.68 -19.29
CA GLN A 172 -6.54 27.23 -20.69
C GLN A 172 -7.71 27.80 -21.48
N MET A 173 -8.68 28.37 -20.80
CA MET A 173 -9.84 29.02 -21.41
C MET A 173 -9.56 30.48 -21.75
#